data_efabd1c39893e5e9ed186cb175ca7319
#
_entry.id   efabd1c39893e5e9ed186cb175ca7319
#
_cell.length_a   1.000
_cell.length_b   1.000
_cell.length_c   1.000
_cell.angle_alpha   90.00
_cell.angle_beta   90.00
_cell.angle_gamma   90.00
#
_symmetry.space_group_name_H-M   'P 1'
#
loop_
_entity.id
_entity.type
_entity.pdbx_description
1 polymer ?
#
loop_
_entity_poly.entity_id
_entity_poly.type
_entity_poly.pdbx_seq_one_letter_code
_entity_poly.pdbx_strand_id
1 'polypeptide(L)'
;LKKDLSYVKPGTTVLLNLHAPTANSTGRGGANARNAEQLFEILKDYKTHIFVGHTHFYENRIVTPVIYEHNIGAACGAWWAGHVNRCGAPNGYLVVNVIGDDISWQYKATGRPFDYQFRVYKPGEFQSQPKYLVVNVWDYDPAWKLSYYEDGVERPGVMEAFDDEDQDYITMKEGKATGYHTSHLFLSLIH
;
A
#
# COMPACT_ATOMS: atom_id res chain seq x y z
N LEU A 1 -16.12 -12.60 17.04
CA LEU A 1 -14.68 -12.39 17.23
C LEU A 1 -14.23 -12.60 18.69
N LYS A 2 -14.77 -11.87 19.72
CA LYS A 2 -14.36 -12.07 21.12
C LYS A 2 -14.48 -13.52 21.58
N LYS A 3 -15.60 -14.16 21.26
CA LYS A 3 -15.83 -15.56 21.59
C LYS A 3 -14.83 -16.49 20.88
N ASP A 4 -14.54 -16.22 19.61
CA ASP A 4 -13.59 -17.04 18.85
C ASP A 4 -12.18 -16.92 19.42
N LEU A 5 -11.75 -15.68 19.70
CA LEU A 5 -10.44 -15.41 20.29
C LEU A 5 -10.31 -15.96 21.72
N SER A 6 -11.39 -16.19 22.46
CA SER A 6 -11.31 -16.81 23.80
C SER A 6 -10.79 -18.25 23.77
N TYR A 7 -10.77 -18.88 22.60
CA TYR A 7 -10.17 -20.21 22.38
C TYR A 7 -8.72 -20.13 21.87
N VAL A 8 -8.20 -18.93 21.62
CA VAL A 8 -6.89 -18.70 21.03
C VAL A 8 -5.94 -18.16 22.10
N LYS A 9 -4.76 -18.76 22.20
CA LYS A 9 -3.75 -18.34 23.16
C LYS A 9 -3.24 -16.92 22.82
N PRO A 10 -3.14 -15.97 23.78
CA PRO A 10 -2.48 -14.70 23.57
C PRO A 10 -1.08 -14.86 22.96
N GLY A 11 -0.71 -13.93 22.08
CA GLY A 11 0.54 -13.96 21.32
C GLY A 11 0.48 -14.77 20.02
N THR A 12 -0.61 -15.51 19.77
CA THR A 12 -0.82 -16.20 18.48
C THR A 12 -1.01 -15.21 17.36
N THR A 13 -0.52 -15.55 16.16
CA THR A 13 -0.74 -14.77 14.94
C THR A 13 -2.18 -14.92 14.46
N VAL A 14 -2.85 -13.79 14.25
CA VAL A 14 -4.24 -13.70 13.79
C VAL A 14 -4.30 -13.04 12.41
N LEU A 15 -4.93 -13.69 11.46
CA LEU A 15 -5.26 -13.13 10.15
C LEU A 15 -6.73 -12.73 10.14
N LEU A 16 -7.01 -11.44 10.03
CA LEU A 16 -8.36 -10.89 10.02
C LEU A 16 -8.67 -10.30 8.66
N ASN A 17 -9.73 -10.78 8.02
CA ASN A 17 -10.19 -10.27 6.73
C ASN A 17 -11.45 -9.44 6.93
N LEU A 18 -11.42 -8.19 6.48
CA LEU A 18 -12.54 -7.26 6.51
C LEU A 18 -12.72 -6.61 5.14
N HIS A 19 -13.88 -5.98 4.90
CA HIS A 19 -14.06 -5.23 3.67
C HIS A 19 -13.52 -3.80 3.78
N ALA A 20 -13.92 -3.07 4.82
CA ALA A 20 -13.53 -1.67 5.02
C ALA A 20 -12.26 -1.55 5.88
N PRO A 21 -11.39 -0.56 5.62
CA PRO A 21 -10.23 -0.26 6.46
C PRO A 21 -10.61 0.01 7.91
N THR A 22 -9.70 -0.32 8.82
CA THR A 22 -9.86 -0.03 10.24
C THR A 22 -9.07 1.22 10.66
N ALA A 23 -7.96 1.50 9.98
CA ALA A 23 -7.20 2.71 10.16
C ALA A 23 -7.47 3.70 9.03
N ASN A 24 -7.46 5.01 9.33
CA ASN A 24 -7.70 6.04 8.33
C ASN A 24 -6.50 6.16 7.40
N SER A 25 -6.62 5.57 6.23
CA SER A 25 -5.65 5.76 5.17
C SER A 25 -5.95 7.05 4.42
N THR A 26 -4.95 7.85 4.12
CA THR A 26 -5.02 8.97 3.18
C THR A 26 -6.01 10.11 3.51
N GLY A 27 -6.39 10.28 4.78
CA GLY A 27 -7.24 11.41 5.20
C GLY A 27 -8.68 11.40 4.65
N ARG A 28 -9.12 10.30 4.04
CA ARG A 28 -10.45 10.19 3.44
C ARG A 28 -11.45 9.61 4.43
N GLY A 29 -12.05 10.49 5.21
CA GLY A 29 -13.13 10.14 6.12
C GLY A 29 -14.28 9.43 5.39
N GLY A 30 -14.85 8.42 6.04
CA GLY A 30 -16.09 7.75 5.62
C GLY A 30 -15.92 6.30 5.12
N ALA A 31 -14.71 5.85 4.80
CA ALA A 31 -14.48 4.47 4.35
C ALA A 31 -14.10 3.50 5.49
N ASN A 32 -13.89 3.99 6.70
CA ASN A 32 -13.35 3.21 7.81
C ASN A 32 -14.44 2.51 8.65
N ALA A 33 -14.07 1.38 9.25
CA ALA A 33 -14.90 0.72 10.25
C ALA A 33 -15.15 1.64 11.45
N ARG A 34 -16.42 1.88 11.79
CA ARG A 34 -16.81 2.84 12.84
C ARG A 34 -16.36 2.45 14.25
N ASN A 35 -16.12 1.17 14.47
CA ASN A 35 -15.75 0.60 15.77
C ASN A 35 -14.32 0.04 15.78
N ALA A 36 -13.42 0.62 14.99
CA ALA A 36 -12.03 0.19 14.87
C ALA A 36 -11.29 0.17 16.21
N GLU A 37 -11.47 1.19 17.05
CA GLU A 37 -10.85 1.24 18.40
C GLU A 37 -11.24 0.05 19.26
N GLN A 38 -12.52 -0.35 19.22
CA GLN A 38 -12.98 -1.54 19.94
C GLN A 38 -12.37 -2.82 19.39
N LEU A 39 -12.14 -2.88 18.07
CA LEU A 39 -11.46 -3.99 17.43
C LEU A 39 -10.01 -4.07 17.88
N PHE A 40 -9.29 -2.95 17.90
CA PHE A 40 -7.89 -2.90 18.33
C PHE A 40 -7.73 -3.34 19.80
N GLU A 41 -8.64 -2.91 20.67
CA GLU A 41 -8.66 -3.34 22.06
C GLU A 41 -8.87 -4.86 22.21
N ILE A 42 -9.66 -5.48 21.34
CA ILE A 42 -9.86 -6.94 21.33
C ILE A 42 -8.60 -7.67 20.84
N LEU A 43 -7.85 -7.07 19.93
CA LEU A 43 -6.71 -7.67 19.24
C LEU A 43 -5.36 -7.37 19.93
N LYS A 44 -5.30 -6.52 20.94
CA LYS A 44 -4.05 -6.02 21.53
C LYS A 44 -3.08 -7.09 22.05
N ASP A 45 -3.61 -8.26 22.39
CA ASP A 45 -2.82 -9.38 22.91
C ASP A 45 -2.40 -10.39 21.81
N TYR A 46 -2.66 -10.06 20.54
CA TYR A 46 -2.39 -10.94 19.39
C TYR A 46 -1.52 -10.22 18.36
N LYS A 47 -0.65 -10.97 17.68
CA LYS A 47 0.04 -10.48 16.49
C LYS A 47 -0.94 -10.53 15.32
N THR A 48 -1.44 -9.38 14.87
CA THR A 48 -2.56 -9.37 13.92
C THR A 48 -2.18 -8.73 12.60
N HIS A 49 -2.46 -9.42 11.50
CA HIS A 49 -2.51 -8.85 10.16
C HIS A 49 -3.97 -8.69 9.74
N ILE A 50 -4.38 -7.45 9.46
CA ILE A 50 -5.74 -7.11 8.99
C ILE A 50 -5.66 -6.86 7.48
N PHE A 51 -6.37 -7.65 6.69
CA PHE A 51 -6.48 -7.49 5.25
C PHE A 51 -7.80 -6.84 4.90
N VAL A 52 -7.74 -5.68 4.23
CA VAL A 52 -8.89 -4.84 3.89
C VAL A 52 -8.83 -4.40 2.43
N GLY A 53 -9.91 -3.81 1.94
CA GLY A 53 -10.02 -3.28 0.58
C GLY A 53 -10.92 -2.04 0.55
N HIS A 54 -11.98 -2.04 -0.29
CA HIS A 54 -13.02 -1.02 -0.39
C HIS A 54 -12.57 0.31 -1.02
N THR A 55 -11.41 0.82 -0.64
CA THR A 55 -10.95 2.15 -1.04
C THR A 55 -10.42 2.22 -2.48
N HIS A 56 -10.09 1.07 -3.08
CA HIS A 56 -9.37 0.99 -4.35
C HIS A 56 -8.02 1.72 -4.29
N PHE A 57 -7.33 1.49 -3.20
CA PHE A 57 -6.04 2.07 -2.86
C PHE A 57 -5.14 0.99 -2.28
N TYR A 58 -3.84 1.01 -2.54
CA TYR A 58 -2.90 0.12 -1.89
C TYR A 58 -2.14 0.87 -0.79
N GLU A 59 -2.07 0.33 0.40
CA GLU A 59 -1.31 0.90 1.50
C GLU A 59 -1.05 -0.14 2.59
N ASN A 60 0.19 -0.28 3.01
CA ASN A 60 0.58 -1.03 4.19
C ASN A 60 0.71 -0.07 5.39
N ARG A 61 0.22 -0.48 6.55
CA ARG A 61 0.18 0.38 7.72
C ARG A 61 0.43 -0.36 9.03
N ILE A 62 1.37 0.13 9.81
CA ILE A 62 1.56 -0.28 11.21
C ILE A 62 0.57 0.52 12.05
N VAL A 63 -0.52 -0.13 12.47
CA VAL A 63 -1.60 0.51 13.25
C VAL A 63 -1.20 0.60 14.73
N THR A 64 -0.68 -0.49 15.27
CA THR A 64 -0.07 -0.58 16.61
C THR A 64 1.15 -1.49 16.51
N PRO A 65 2.00 -1.58 17.57
CA PRO A 65 3.15 -2.49 17.53
C PRO A 65 2.81 -3.97 17.27
N VAL A 66 1.55 -4.36 17.43
CA VAL A 66 1.10 -5.75 17.23
C VAL A 66 0.03 -5.89 16.14
N ILE A 67 -0.45 -4.79 15.56
CA ILE A 67 -1.49 -4.77 14.52
C ILE A 67 -0.95 -4.13 13.26
N TYR A 68 -0.95 -4.88 12.18
CA TYR A 68 -0.57 -4.46 10.84
C TYR A 68 -1.77 -4.52 9.90
N GLU A 69 -2.10 -3.43 9.22
CA GLU A 69 -3.20 -3.39 8.25
C GLU A 69 -2.64 -3.31 6.83
N HIS A 70 -3.19 -4.15 5.95
CA HIS A 70 -2.93 -4.17 4.51
C HIS A 70 -4.21 -3.75 3.80
N ASN A 71 -4.26 -2.50 3.33
CA ASN A 71 -5.33 -2.02 2.47
C ASN A 71 -4.98 -2.36 1.03
N ILE A 72 -5.68 -3.32 0.44
CA ILE A 72 -5.31 -3.96 -0.82
C ILE A 72 -5.98 -3.26 -1.98
N GLY A 73 -5.20 -2.94 -3.02
CA GLY A 73 -5.70 -2.45 -4.29
C GLY A 73 -6.68 -3.42 -4.94
N ALA A 74 -7.68 -2.89 -5.62
CA ALA A 74 -8.72 -3.68 -6.25
C ALA A 74 -8.27 -4.30 -7.57
N ALA A 75 -8.70 -5.54 -7.83
CA ALA A 75 -8.50 -6.21 -9.12
C ALA A 75 -9.21 -5.47 -10.29
N CYS A 76 -10.25 -4.71 -10.00
CA CYS A 76 -10.95 -3.86 -10.98
C CYS A 76 -10.36 -2.45 -11.10
N GLY A 77 -9.26 -2.16 -10.40
CA GLY A 77 -8.67 -0.82 -10.36
C GLY A 77 -9.62 0.25 -9.81
N ALA A 78 -9.51 1.46 -10.30
CA ALA A 78 -10.37 2.56 -9.90
C ALA A 78 -11.76 2.45 -10.53
N TRP A 79 -12.64 1.62 -9.95
CA TRP A 79 -14.06 1.49 -10.37
C TRP A 79 -14.25 1.01 -11.81
N TRP A 80 -13.52 -0.01 -12.23
CA TRP A 80 -13.60 -0.55 -13.60
C TRP A 80 -13.23 0.47 -14.69
N ALA A 81 -12.54 1.56 -14.32
CA ALA A 81 -12.27 2.70 -15.20
C ALA A 81 -10.81 2.75 -15.65
N GLY A 82 -10.12 1.62 -15.73
CA GLY A 82 -8.75 1.61 -16.23
C GLY A 82 -7.87 0.51 -15.63
N HIS A 83 -6.57 0.71 -15.78
CA HIS A 83 -5.55 -0.30 -15.49
C HIS A 83 -4.83 -0.09 -14.15
N VAL A 84 -5.18 0.99 -13.42
CA VAL A 84 -4.60 1.31 -12.12
C VAL A 84 -5.66 1.62 -11.07
N ASN A 85 -5.30 1.43 -9.83
CA ASN A 85 -6.01 1.92 -8.66
C ASN A 85 -5.77 3.42 -8.46
N ARG A 86 -6.48 4.03 -7.51
CA ARG A 86 -6.40 5.48 -7.25
C ARG A 86 -5.03 5.97 -6.81
N CYS A 87 -4.20 5.08 -6.27
CA CYS A 87 -2.81 5.35 -5.88
C CYS A 87 -1.79 5.02 -6.98
N GLY A 88 -2.23 4.70 -8.19
CA GLY A 88 -1.38 4.28 -9.29
C GLY A 88 -0.92 2.82 -9.25
N ALA A 89 -1.19 2.09 -8.17
CA ALA A 89 -0.95 0.65 -8.16
C ALA A 89 -1.75 -0.05 -9.26
N PRO A 90 -1.15 -0.98 -10.03
CA PRO A 90 -1.88 -1.68 -11.09
C PRO A 90 -3.06 -2.48 -10.52
N ASN A 91 -4.02 -2.83 -11.37
CA ASN A 91 -5.06 -3.78 -10.99
C ASN A 91 -4.41 -5.08 -10.51
N GLY A 92 -4.82 -5.60 -9.35
CA GLY A 92 -4.13 -6.75 -8.80
C GLY A 92 -4.73 -7.27 -7.50
N TYR A 93 -3.95 -8.07 -6.81
CA TYR A 93 -4.31 -8.71 -5.54
C TYR A 93 -3.06 -9.00 -4.71
N LEU A 94 -3.24 -9.26 -3.43
CA LEU A 94 -2.16 -9.63 -2.53
C LEU A 94 -2.05 -11.17 -2.45
N VAL A 95 -0.82 -11.66 -2.54
CA VAL A 95 -0.50 -13.06 -2.22
C VAL A 95 0.13 -13.10 -0.84
N VAL A 96 -0.44 -13.86 0.06
CA VAL A 96 0.03 -13.98 1.44
C VAL A 96 0.50 -15.40 1.69
N ASN A 97 1.72 -15.54 2.20
CA ASN A 97 2.28 -16.81 2.63
C ASN A 97 2.31 -16.87 4.17
N VAL A 98 1.89 -18.00 4.71
CA VAL A 98 1.85 -18.25 6.15
C VAL A 98 2.65 -19.51 6.44
N ILE A 99 3.74 -19.36 7.20
CA ILE A 99 4.60 -20.47 7.62
C ILE A 99 4.75 -20.39 9.16
N GLY A 100 3.94 -21.18 9.87
CA GLY A 100 3.84 -21.04 11.32
C GLY A 100 3.31 -19.65 11.70
N ASP A 101 4.09 -18.89 12.47
CA ASP A 101 3.78 -17.51 12.87
C ASP A 101 4.37 -16.44 11.93
N ASP A 102 5.12 -16.87 10.91
CA ASP A 102 5.73 -15.97 9.94
C ASP A 102 4.76 -15.66 8.79
N ILE A 103 4.52 -14.37 8.59
CA ILE A 103 3.66 -13.85 7.54
C ILE A 103 4.51 -13.05 6.56
N SER A 104 4.42 -13.41 5.29
CA SER A 104 5.00 -12.64 4.20
C SER A 104 3.94 -12.40 3.12
N TRP A 105 4.08 -11.29 2.41
CA TRP A 105 3.13 -10.91 1.38
C TRP A 105 3.85 -10.29 0.18
N GLN A 106 3.18 -10.31 -0.95
CA GLN A 106 3.63 -9.65 -2.16
C GLN A 106 2.44 -9.27 -3.02
N TYR A 107 2.44 -8.05 -3.54
CA TYR A 107 1.41 -7.61 -4.48
C TYR A 107 1.60 -8.31 -5.83
N LYS A 108 0.51 -8.79 -6.41
CA LYS A 108 0.50 -9.40 -7.73
C LYS A 108 -0.35 -8.58 -8.68
N ALA A 109 0.30 -7.83 -9.55
CA ALA A 109 -0.36 -7.12 -10.64
C ALA A 109 -0.94 -8.12 -11.64
N THR A 110 -2.21 -7.96 -12.00
CA THR A 110 -2.92 -8.83 -12.95
C THR A 110 -2.26 -8.76 -14.32
N GLY A 111 -1.95 -9.92 -14.90
CA GLY A 111 -1.31 -10.01 -16.22
C GLY A 111 0.18 -9.62 -16.24
N ARG A 112 0.80 -9.35 -15.11
CA ARG A 112 2.22 -9.01 -14.99
C ARG A 112 2.98 -10.09 -14.22
N PRO A 113 4.31 -10.23 -14.37
CA PRO A 113 5.12 -11.13 -13.55
C PRO A 113 5.18 -10.66 -12.09
N PHE A 114 5.65 -11.53 -11.18
CA PHE A 114 5.71 -11.22 -9.74
C PHE A 114 6.72 -10.13 -9.39
N ASP A 115 7.76 -9.97 -10.16
CA ASP A 115 8.79 -8.94 -9.97
C ASP A 115 8.36 -7.54 -10.42
N TYR A 116 7.17 -7.41 -11.00
CA TYR A 116 6.59 -6.10 -11.33
C TYR A 116 5.99 -5.45 -10.06
N GLN A 117 6.86 -4.79 -9.27
CA GLN A 117 6.52 -4.25 -7.96
C GLN A 117 6.53 -2.72 -7.90
N PHE A 118 6.97 -2.05 -8.94
CA PHE A 118 7.05 -0.59 -9.01
C PHE A 118 6.95 -0.08 -10.44
N ARG A 119 6.65 1.20 -10.58
CA ARG A 119 6.69 1.95 -11.84
C ARG A 119 7.67 3.09 -11.70
N VAL A 120 8.48 3.30 -12.73
CA VAL A 120 9.43 4.39 -12.83
C VAL A 120 8.90 5.44 -13.81
N TYR A 121 8.91 6.69 -13.39
CA TYR A 121 8.70 7.87 -14.21
C TYR A 121 10.04 8.57 -14.40
N LYS A 122 10.46 8.72 -15.66
CA LYS A 122 11.70 9.44 -15.99
C LYS A 122 11.52 10.95 -15.81
N PRO A 123 12.62 11.72 -15.71
CA PRO A 123 12.53 13.17 -15.75
C PRO A 123 11.68 13.67 -16.94
N GLY A 124 10.70 14.51 -16.66
CA GLY A 124 9.70 15.00 -17.59
C GLY A 124 8.40 14.21 -17.64
N GLU A 125 8.33 13.00 -17.10
CA GLU A 125 7.13 12.16 -17.13
C GLU A 125 6.18 12.38 -15.95
N PHE A 126 6.69 12.90 -14.83
CA PHE A 126 5.89 13.22 -13.64
C PHE A 126 5.69 14.74 -13.55
N GLN A 127 4.45 15.22 -13.77
CA GLN A 127 4.19 16.65 -14.00
C GLN A 127 4.53 17.56 -12.83
N SER A 128 4.23 17.14 -11.59
CA SER A 128 4.52 17.94 -10.40
C SER A 128 6.01 17.91 -10.02
N GLN A 129 6.76 16.92 -10.50
CA GLN A 129 8.17 16.69 -10.21
C GLN A 129 9.01 16.49 -11.49
N PRO A 130 8.98 17.43 -12.45
CA PRO A 130 9.50 17.18 -13.82
C PRO A 130 11.02 17.05 -13.89
N LYS A 131 11.73 17.40 -12.84
CA LYS A 131 13.21 17.32 -12.79
C LYS A 131 13.72 16.00 -12.21
N TYR A 132 12.85 15.21 -11.60
CA TYR A 132 13.24 14.04 -10.84
C TYR A 132 12.85 12.74 -11.55
N LEU A 133 13.60 11.70 -11.26
CA LEU A 133 13.10 10.34 -11.45
C LEU A 133 12.15 10.05 -10.28
N VAL A 134 10.93 9.65 -10.59
CA VAL A 134 9.92 9.31 -9.60
C VAL A 134 9.61 7.82 -9.69
N VAL A 135 9.50 7.17 -8.54
CA VAL A 135 9.14 5.76 -8.45
C VAL A 135 7.89 5.61 -7.59
N ASN A 136 6.90 4.91 -8.12
CA ASN A 136 5.74 4.46 -7.36
C ASN A 136 5.95 3.00 -6.97
N VAL A 137 6.10 2.74 -5.67
CA VAL A 137 6.32 1.39 -5.09
C VAL A 137 5.06 0.97 -4.37
N TRP A 138 4.16 0.27 -5.05
CA TRP A 138 2.82 0.02 -4.55
C TRP A 138 2.71 -0.93 -3.36
N ASP A 139 3.65 -1.86 -3.19
CA ASP A 139 3.72 -2.75 -2.01
C ASP A 139 4.67 -2.22 -0.91
N TYR A 140 4.92 -0.90 -0.92
CA TYR A 140 5.81 -0.28 0.04
C TYR A 140 5.37 -0.55 1.48
N ASP A 141 6.33 -1.01 2.28
CA ASP A 141 6.19 -1.19 3.71
C ASP A 141 6.92 -0.05 4.44
N PRO A 142 6.31 0.62 5.44
CA PRO A 142 6.97 1.67 6.20
C PRO A 142 8.28 1.25 6.89
N ALA A 143 8.50 -0.06 7.08
CA ALA A 143 9.75 -0.60 7.60
C ALA A 143 10.84 -0.76 6.53
N TRP A 144 10.53 -0.57 5.24
CA TRP A 144 11.50 -0.73 4.16
C TRP A 144 12.35 0.52 3.97
N LYS A 145 13.56 0.28 3.46
CA LYS A 145 14.46 1.30 2.96
C LYS A 145 14.60 1.12 1.45
N LEU A 146 14.41 2.19 0.69
CA LEU A 146 14.65 2.21 -0.74
C LEU A 146 16.09 2.65 -1.02
N SER A 147 16.75 1.93 -1.93
CA SER A 147 18.05 2.28 -2.51
C SER A 147 17.95 2.20 -4.02
N TYR A 148 18.75 2.97 -4.73
CA TYR A 148 18.88 2.81 -6.18
C TYR A 148 20.34 2.69 -6.59
N TYR A 149 20.55 2.04 -7.72
CA TYR A 149 21.86 1.79 -8.29
C TYR A 149 21.91 2.36 -9.71
N GLU A 150 23.00 3.02 -10.03
CA GLU A 150 23.31 3.50 -11.37
C GLU A 150 24.62 2.86 -11.82
N ASP A 151 24.61 2.18 -12.97
CA ASP A 151 25.75 1.42 -13.49
C ASP A 151 26.38 0.45 -12.46
N GLY A 152 25.52 -0.16 -11.62
CA GLY A 152 25.95 -1.11 -10.59
C GLY A 152 26.52 -0.49 -9.32
N VAL A 153 26.53 0.85 -9.21
CA VAL A 153 27.00 1.58 -8.03
C VAL A 153 25.80 2.13 -7.26
N GLU A 154 25.70 1.78 -5.97
CA GLU A 154 24.69 2.38 -5.10
C GLU A 154 24.93 3.89 -5.00
N ARG A 155 23.90 4.66 -5.31
CA ARG A 155 23.98 6.12 -5.19
C ARG A 155 23.60 6.53 -3.76
N PRO A 156 24.49 7.24 -3.06
CA PRO A 156 24.20 7.83 -1.77
C PRO A 156 23.31 9.05 -2.00
N GLY A 157 22.08 8.86 -1.95
CA GLY A 157 21.05 9.88 -2.07
C GLY A 157 19.78 9.14 -1.82
N VAL A 158 19.17 9.51 -0.77
CA VAL A 158 17.96 8.84 -0.30
C VAL A 158 16.91 9.05 -1.37
N MET A 159 16.23 7.99 -1.75
CA MET A 159 14.93 8.11 -2.37
C MET A 159 14.01 8.78 -1.34
N GLU A 160 13.62 10.02 -1.58
CA GLU A 160 12.76 10.76 -0.66
C GLU A 160 11.29 10.45 -0.93
N ALA A 161 10.58 10.03 0.11
CA ALA A 161 9.12 9.86 0.03
C ALA A 161 8.44 11.22 -0.09
N PHE A 162 7.43 11.31 -0.95
CA PHE A 162 6.58 12.49 -1.04
C PHE A 162 5.12 12.09 -1.27
N ASP A 163 4.21 12.96 -0.89
CA ASP A 163 2.77 12.75 -0.99
C ASP A 163 2.22 13.52 -2.19
N ASP A 164 1.71 12.80 -3.19
CA ASP A 164 1.14 13.38 -4.39
C ASP A 164 0.17 12.40 -5.07
N GLU A 165 -0.51 12.86 -6.10
CA GLU A 165 -1.32 12.01 -6.98
C GLU A 165 -0.41 11.26 -7.98
N ASP A 166 -0.68 9.98 -8.19
CA ASP A 166 0.08 9.21 -9.19
C ASP A 166 -0.20 9.69 -10.62
N GLN A 167 0.87 9.86 -11.41
CA GLN A 167 0.79 10.42 -12.76
C GLN A 167 0.00 9.54 -13.73
N ASP A 168 0.08 8.22 -13.62
CA ASP A 168 -0.67 7.30 -14.48
C ASP A 168 -2.16 7.35 -14.15
N TYR A 169 -2.50 7.50 -12.86
CA TYR A 169 -3.88 7.72 -12.45
C TYR A 169 -4.44 9.05 -12.93
N ILE A 170 -3.68 10.16 -12.83
CA ILE A 170 -4.05 11.48 -13.38
C ILE A 170 -4.27 11.37 -14.90
N THR A 171 -3.35 10.73 -15.61
CA THR A 171 -3.46 10.53 -17.05
C THR A 171 -4.71 9.75 -17.43
N MET A 172 -5.01 8.68 -16.69
CA MET A 172 -6.24 7.90 -16.86
C MET A 172 -7.51 8.75 -16.62
N LYS A 173 -7.40 9.80 -15.80
CA LYS A 173 -8.48 10.75 -15.50
C LYS A 173 -8.46 12.00 -16.41
N GLU A 174 -7.92 11.87 -17.62
CA GLU A 174 -7.83 12.94 -18.62
C GLU A 174 -7.06 14.17 -18.14
N GLY A 175 -6.05 13.96 -17.31
CA GLY A 175 -5.21 15.03 -16.74
C GLY A 175 -5.87 15.84 -15.63
N LYS A 176 -7.02 15.39 -15.11
CA LYS A 176 -7.71 16.09 -14.03
C LYS A 176 -7.18 15.63 -12.66
N ALA A 177 -6.75 16.58 -11.85
CA ALA A 177 -6.45 16.34 -10.45
C ALA A 177 -7.68 15.76 -9.72
N THR A 178 -7.46 14.73 -8.95
CA THR A 178 -8.53 13.99 -8.26
C THR A 178 -8.50 14.14 -6.76
N GLY A 179 -7.39 14.64 -6.22
CA GLY A 179 -7.08 14.72 -4.78
C GLY A 179 -6.82 13.35 -4.14
N TYR A 180 -6.45 12.32 -4.93
CA TYR A 180 -6.11 10.99 -4.43
C TYR A 180 -4.61 10.85 -4.26
N HIS A 181 -4.07 11.50 -3.23
CA HIS A 181 -2.65 11.43 -2.89
C HIS A 181 -2.24 10.06 -2.36
N THR A 182 -1.00 9.67 -2.61
CA THR A 182 -0.41 8.44 -2.12
C THR A 182 0.97 8.69 -1.51
N SER A 183 1.28 8.00 -0.42
CA SER A 183 2.54 8.10 0.32
C SER A 183 3.61 7.12 -0.13
N HIS A 184 3.36 6.32 -1.17
CA HIS A 184 4.34 5.38 -1.70
C HIS A 184 5.01 5.84 -3.00
N LEU A 185 5.06 7.16 -3.21
CA LEU A 185 5.87 7.83 -4.23
C LEU A 185 7.22 8.25 -3.65
N PHE A 186 8.26 8.03 -4.42
CA PHE A 186 9.62 8.36 -4.06
C PHE A 186 10.31 9.09 -5.20
N LEU A 187 11.06 10.14 -4.89
CA LEU A 187 11.87 10.85 -5.86
C LEU A 187 13.35 10.66 -5.60
N SER A 188 14.13 10.61 -6.67
CA SER A 188 15.58 10.59 -6.64
C SER A 188 16.12 11.85 -7.29
N LEU A 189 17.00 12.53 -6.60
CA LEU A 189 17.80 13.63 -7.16
C LEU A 189 18.81 13.03 -8.14
N ILE A 190 18.45 12.93 -9.42
CA ILE A 190 19.41 12.68 -10.49
C ILE A 190 19.96 14.06 -10.91
N HIS A 191 21.22 14.27 -10.66
CA HIS A 191 21.94 15.47 -11.14
C HIS A 191 22.82 15.10 -12.31
#